data_0a14a915047bb7b2d94b49122f947c4c
#
_entry.id   0a14a915047bb7b2d94b49122f947c4c
#
_cell.length_a   1.000
_cell.length_b   1.000
_cell.length_c   1.000
_cell.angle_alpha   90.00
_cell.angle_beta   90.00
_cell.angle_gamma   90.00
#
_symmetry.space_group_name_H-M   'P 1'
#
loop_
_entity.id
_entity.type
_entity.pdbx_description
1 polymer ?
#
loop_
_entity_poly.entity_id
_entity_poly.type
_entity_poly.pdbx_seq_one_letter_code
_entity_poly.pdbx_strand_id
1 'polypeptide(L)'
;MYYIENNDKPRFLENMFKIIKIEGNKLILPLKTKNINKKYLVKLARKTKKILDKTKSKKIVLSKILKENEEYKNILYSYGFDIVDGKWLFEVISCEVLDYIVNLKNIKKEDTEISILVNYITQNTLENIKKIARQYKRLNIVTNHIEKFKKIEEELYNKEGIMIIVNNNKKKSLSKSKIILNIDFPKELLNKYNIYENAILVNIRGNMKIARKRFNGITINDYEIKLNNLDYSQINNKNQYNIRDIYEASFYKTMPYREIVKQINADKLEVTSLYGNNGAIS
;
A
#
# COMPACT_ATOMS: atom_id res chain seq x y z
N MET A 1 -6.26 15.61 9.49
CA MET A 1 -5.62 14.30 9.71
C MET A 1 -5.37 14.13 11.21
N TYR A 2 -5.70 12.96 11.75
CA TYR A 2 -5.44 12.62 13.15
C TYR A 2 -4.58 11.37 13.27
N TYR A 3 -3.74 11.35 14.29
CA TYR A 3 -2.88 10.23 14.65
C TYR A 3 -3.47 9.52 15.86
N ILE A 4 -3.65 8.21 15.80
CA ILE A 4 -4.23 7.44 16.90
C ILE A 4 -3.18 6.48 17.44
N GLU A 5 -2.86 6.60 18.71
CA GLU A 5 -1.92 5.76 19.43
C GLU A 5 -2.52 5.12 20.67
N ASN A 6 -1.91 4.06 21.14
CA ASN A 6 -2.30 3.39 22.37
C ASN A 6 -1.41 3.83 23.55
N ASN A 7 -2.00 3.88 24.73
CA ASN A 7 -1.28 3.95 25.98
C ASN A 7 -1.36 2.57 26.67
N ASP A 8 -0.23 1.88 26.73
CA ASP A 8 -0.15 0.54 27.35
C ASP A 8 -0.27 0.56 28.86
N LYS A 9 -0.06 1.73 29.49
CA LYS A 9 -0.12 1.93 30.95
C LYS A 9 -1.11 3.03 31.30
N PRO A 10 -2.41 2.90 30.93
CA PRO A 10 -3.40 3.90 31.29
C PRO A 10 -3.62 3.89 32.79
N ARG A 11 -3.91 5.07 33.39
CA ARG A 11 -4.34 5.16 34.77
C ARG A 11 -5.64 4.39 34.95
N PHE A 12 -5.91 3.93 36.20
CA PHE A 12 -7.10 3.11 36.49
C PHE A 12 -8.40 3.77 36.00
N LEU A 13 -8.60 5.05 36.29
CA LEU A 13 -9.78 5.81 35.87
C LEU A 13 -9.86 5.97 34.35
N GLU A 14 -8.73 6.20 33.67
CA GLU A 14 -8.67 6.32 32.21
C GLU A 14 -9.15 5.01 31.53
N ASN A 15 -8.71 3.87 32.05
CA ASN A 15 -9.12 2.57 31.56
C ASN A 15 -10.60 2.26 31.88
N MET A 16 -11.04 2.52 33.10
CA MET A 16 -12.41 2.25 33.52
C MET A 16 -13.43 3.09 32.75
N PHE A 17 -13.18 4.37 32.58
CA PHE A 17 -14.06 5.29 31.85
C PHE A 17 -13.72 5.42 30.36
N LYS A 18 -12.68 4.72 29.86
CA LYS A 18 -12.21 4.80 28.48
C LYS A 18 -11.98 6.24 28.05
N ILE A 19 -11.22 6.98 28.85
CA ILE A 19 -10.91 8.38 28.59
C ILE A 19 -9.83 8.43 27.49
N ILE A 20 -10.17 9.05 26.36
CA ILE A 20 -9.23 9.32 25.26
C ILE A 20 -8.58 10.67 25.55
N LYS A 21 -7.26 10.71 25.61
CA LYS A 21 -6.53 11.97 25.68
C LYS A 21 -6.37 12.57 24.30
N ILE A 22 -6.44 13.88 24.22
CA ILE A 22 -6.28 14.64 23.00
C ILE A 22 -5.08 15.56 23.17
N GLU A 23 -4.05 15.38 22.34
CA GLU A 23 -2.84 16.19 22.33
C GLU A 23 -2.63 16.73 20.90
N GLY A 24 -3.14 17.93 20.63
CA GLY A 24 -3.15 18.51 19.29
C GLY A 24 -3.95 17.64 18.32
N ASN A 25 -3.27 17.04 17.36
CA ASN A 25 -3.85 16.12 16.37
C ASN A 25 -3.65 14.63 16.74
N LYS A 26 -3.21 14.32 17.96
CA LYS A 26 -3.04 12.96 18.47
C LYS A 26 -4.19 12.57 19.40
N LEU A 27 -4.69 11.36 19.22
CA LEU A 27 -5.66 10.71 20.11
C LEU A 27 -4.99 9.52 20.79
N ILE A 28 -4.85 9.58 22.11
CA ILE A 28 -4.20 8.54 22.89
C ILE A 28 -5.29 7.68 23.55
N LEU A 29 -5.38 6.44 23.10
CA LEU A 29 -6.37 5.48 23.57
C LEU A 29 -5.88 4.77 24.84
N PRO A 30 -6.71 4.60 25.90
CA PRO A 30 -6.36 3.82 27.07
C PRO A 30 -6.47 2.32 26.77
N LEU A 31 -5.58 1.79 25.92
CA LEU A 31 -5.65 0.44 25.39
C LEU A 31 -4.43 -0.37 25.80
N LYS A 32 -4.63 -1.38 26.64
CA LYS A 32 -3.62 -2.40 26.93
C LYS A 32 -3.62 -3.45 25.83
N THR A 33 -2.46 -3.77 25.27
CA THR A 33 -2.31 -4.66 24.10
C THR A 33 -2.68 -6.12 24.35
N LYS A 34 -2.78 -6.55 25.62
CA LYS A 34 -3.11 -7.95 25.98
C LYS A 34 -4.62 -8.11 26.24
N ASN A 35 -5.24 -9.09 25.60
CA ASN A 35 -6.64 -9.55 25.81
C ASN A 35 -7.71 -8.43 25.65
N ILE A 36 -7.84 -7.91 24.42
CA ILE A 36 -8.79 -6.85 24.13
C ILE A 36 -10.15 -7.47 23.76
N ASN A 37 -11.18 -7.16 24.55
CA ASN A 37 -12.54 -7.57 24.24
C ASN A 37 -13.12 -6.69 23.11
N LYS A 38 -13.78 -7.30 22.13
CA LYS A 38 -14.47 -6.62 21.01
C LYS A 38 -15.39 -5.50 21.48
N LYS A 39 -16.19 -5.72 22.55
CA LYS A 39 -17.07 -4.70 23.13
C LYS A 39 -16.30 -3.46 23.58
N TYR A 40 -15.06 -3.64 24.08
CA TYR A 40 -14.20 -2.54 24.48
C TYR A 40 -13.71 -1.74 23.25
N LEU A 41 -13.28 -2.43 22.19
CA LEU A 41 -12.86 -1.80 20.93
C LEU A 41 -13.98 -0.98 20.28
N VAL A 42 -15.20 -1.53 20.24
CA VAL A 42 -16.39 -0.82 19.73
C VAL A 42 -16.65 0.47 20.52
N LYS A 43 -16.55 0.42 21.86
CA LYS A 43 -16.74 1.62 22.71
C LYS A 43 -15.67 2.67 22.46
N LEU A 44 -14.40 2.27 22.29
CA LEU A 44 -13.32 3.18 21.95
C LEU A 44 -13.54 3.81 20.57
N ALA A 45 -13.83 3.01 19.54
CA ALA A 45 -14.09 3.50 18.20
C ALA A 45 -15.27 4.49 18.15
N ARG A 46 -16.36 4.20 18.90
CA ARG A 46 -17.49 5.14 19.03
C ARG A 46 -17.07 6.47 19.67
N LYS A 47 -16.22 6.44 20.71
CA LYS A 47 -15.71 7.67 21.34
C LYS A 47 -14.77 8.42 20.39
N THR A 48 -13.87 7.72 19.70
CA THR A 48 -13.02 8.29 18.66
C THR A 48 -13.86 8.99 17.61
N LYS A 49 -14.93 8.33 17.11
CA LYS A 49 -15.84 8.95 16.16
C LYS A 49 -16.46 10.24 16.69
N LYS A 50 -17.01 10.24 17.90
CA LYS A 50 -17.60 11.45 18.51
C LYS A 50 -16.62 12.61 18.62
N ILE A 51 -15.34 12.34 18.86
CA ILE A 51 -14.29 13.35 18.91
C ILE A 51 -14.02 13.89 17.51
N LEU A 52 -13.83 12.99 16.51
CA LEU A 52 -13.43 13.35 15.16
C LEU A 52 -14.59 13.95 14.33
N ASP A 53 -15.85 13.59 14.62
CA ASP A 53 -17.02 14.22 13.98
C ASP A 53 -17.06 15.74 14.24
N LYS A 54 -16.61 16.20 15.42
CA LYS A 54 -16.50 17.63 15.75
C LYS A 54 -15.49 18.36 14.84
N THR A 55 -14.49 17.66 14.35
CA THR A 55 -13.42 18.22 13.49
C THR A 55 -13.65 17.97 12.02
N LYS A 56 -14.74 17.27 11.66
CA LYS A 56 -15.07 16.84 10.28
C LYS A 56 -13.96 16.00 9.61
N SER A 57 -13.03 15.47 10.41
CA SER A 57 -11.92 14.65 9.88
C SER A 57 -12.28 13.17 9.91
N LYS A 58 -12.21 12.53 8.74
CA LYS A 58 -12.39 11.07 8.62
C LYS A 58 -11.07 10.32 8.39
N LYS A 59 -9.98 11.04 8.09
CA LYS A 59 -8.67 10.44 7.77
C LYS A 59 -7.85 10.29 9.05
N ILE A 60 -7.36 9.08 9.29
CA ILE A 60 -6.59 8.73 10.49
C ILE A 60 -5.37 7.88 10.15
N VAL A 61 -4.32 8.06 10.93
CA VAL A 61 -3.11 7.22 10.94
C VAL A 61 -3.08 6.44 12.25
N LEU A 62 -2.91 5.14 12.19
CA LEU A 62 -2.83 4.28 13.38
C LEU A 62 -1.38 4.02 13.77
N SER A 63 -1.10 3.93 15.07
CA SER A 63 0.18 3.40 15.55
C SER A 63 0.39 1.97 15.08
N LYS A 64 1.65 1.52 15.00
CA LYS A 64 2.03 0.16 14.58
C LYS A 64 1.19 -0.91 15.28
N ILE A 65 1.09 -0.80 16.61
CA ILE A 65 0.33 -1.74 17.45
C ILE A 65 -1.17 -1.75 17.09
N LEU A 66 -1.77 -0.60 16.90
CA LEU A 66 -3.19 -0.51 16.53
C LEU A 66 -3.44 -0.98 15.10
N LYS A 67 -2.46 -0.77 14.22
CA LYS A 67 -2.51 -1.21 12.81
C LYS A 67 -2.48 -2.74 12.68
N GLU A 68 -1.82 -3.45 13.59
CA GLU A 68 -1.80 -4.91 13.64
C GLU A 68 -3.12 -5.53 14.11
N ASN A 69 -3.98 -4.73 14.78
CA ASN A 69 -5.27 -5.21 15.27
C ASN A 69 -6.34 -5.10 14.17
N GLU A 70 -6.50 -6.19 13.40
CA GLU A 70 -7.46 -6.27 12.29
C GLU A 70 -8.91 -6.02 12.76
N GLU A 71 -9.30 -6.52 13.95
CA GLU A 71 -10.64 -6.32 14.47
C GLU A 71 -10.92 -4.82 14.73
N TYR A 72 -9.95 -4.10 15.29
CA TYR A 72 -10.09 -2.66 15.53
C TYR A 72 -10.14 -1.87 14.21
N LYS A 73 -9.31 -2.21 13.23
CA LYS A 73 -9.38 -1.60 11.89
C LYS A 73 -10.75 -1.79 11.24
N ASN A 74 -11.28 -3.01 11.27
CA ASN A 74 -12.59 -3.31 10.70
C ASN A 74 -13.72 -2.52 11.39
N ILE A 75 -13.64 -2.35 12.71
CA ILE A 75 -14.58 -1.50 13.45
C ILE A 75 -14.45 -0.04 13.01
N LEU A 76 -13.23 0.49 12.86
CA LEU A 76 -13.03 1.87 12.41
C LEU A 76 -13.54 2.08 10.98
N TYR A 77 -13.31 1.14 10.06
CA TYR A 77 -13.90 1.18 8.71
C TYR A 77 -15.43 1.20 8.75
N SER A 78 -16.06 0.39 9.63
CA SER A 78 -17.51 0.38 9.78
C SER A 78 -18.08 1.71 10.31
N TYR A 79 -17.27 2.49 11.01
CA TYR A 79 -17.59 3.86 11.43
C TYR A 79 -17.29 4.93 10.38
N GLY A 80 -16.82 4.55 9.20
CA GLY A 80 -16.54 5.43 8.06
C GLY A 80 -15.21 6.16 8.14
N PHE A 81 -14.23 5.64 8.91
CA PHE A 81 -12.89 6.18 8.90
C PHE A 81 -12.10 5.71 7.68
N ASP A 82 -11.29 6.61 7.14
CA ASP A 82 -10.32 6.36 6.08
C ASP A 82 -8.94 6.22 6.73
N ILE A 83 -8.47 4.97 6.85
CA ILE A 83 -7.21 4.66 7.51
C ILE A 83 -6.09 4.79 6.48
N VAL A 84 -5.15 5.70 6.74
CA VAL A 84 -3.94 5.85 5.96
C VAL A 84 -2.93 4.81 6.44
N ASP A 85 -2.60 3.86 5.57
CA ASP A 85 -1.85 2.65 5.92
C ASP A 85 -0.65 2.34 5.01
N GLY A 86 -0.26 3.29 4.17
CA GLY A 86 0.86 3.17 3.23
C GLY A 86 0.50 2.49 1.91
N LYS A 87 -0.72 1.97 1.74
CA LYS A 87 -1.09 1.23 0.52
C LYS A 87 -1.24 2.12 -0.71
N TRP A 88 -1.76 3.32 -0.52
CA TRP A 88 -1.86 4.28 -1.62
C TRP A 88 -0.47 4.78 -2.06
N LEU A 89 0.43 5.05 -1.10
CA LEU A 89 1.82 5.39 -1.40
C LEU A 89 2.53 4.23 -2.11
N PHE A 90 2.28 2.98 -1.72
CA PHE A 90 2.84 1.79 -2.36
C PHE A 90 2.49 1.73 -3.86
N GLU A 91 1.24 2.10 -4.21
CA GLU A 91 0.84 2.23 -5.62
C GLU A 91 1.62 3.37 -6.30
N VAL A 92 1.74 4.53 -5.68
CA VAL A 92 2.41 5.71 -6.25
C VAL A 92 3.89 5.44 -6.55
N ILE A 93 4.59 4.76 -5.63
CA ILE A 93 6.02 4.43 -5.76
C ILE A 93 6.28 3.05 -6.37
N SER A 94 5.30 2.48 -7.07
CA SER A 94 5.45 1.12 -7.63
C SER A 94 6.62 0.99 -8.59
N CYS A 95 7.01 2.06 -9.28
CA CYS A 95 8.18 2.08 -10.16
C CYS A 95 9.50 1.96 -9.36
N GLU A 96 9.62 2.69 -8.27
CA GLU A 96 10.74 2.63 -7.33
C GLU A 96 10.85 1.25 -6.66
N VAL A 97 9.70 0.65 -6.36
CA VAL A 97 9.64 -0.74 -5.83
C VAL A 97 10.12 -1.75 -6.88
N LEU A 98 9.72 -1.59 -8.14
CA LEU A 98 10.21 -2.44 -9.23
C LEU A 98 11.73 -2.29 -9.41
N ASP A 99 12.24 -1.07 -9.37
CA ASP A 99 13.68 -0.79 -9.47
C ASP A 99 14.46 -1.42 -8.30
N TYR A 100 13.92 -1.34 -7.08
CA TYR A 100 14.50 -2.01 -5.92
C TYR A 100 14.56 -3.54 -6.10
N ILE A 101 13.49 -4.16 -6.59
CA ILE A 101 13.44 -5.62 -6.86
C ILE A 101 14.46 -6.03 -7.92
N VAL A 102 14.52 -5.27 -9.01
CA VAL A 102 15.44 -5.54 -10.12
C VAL A 102 16.91 -5.49 -9.65
N ASN A 103 17.25 -4.47 -8.86
CA ASN A 103 18.58 -4.32 -8.27
C ASN A 103 18.87 -5.43 -7.25
N LEU A 104 17.95 -5.70 -6.32
CA LEU A 104 18.10 -6.73 -5.29
C LEU A 104 18.32 -8.13 -5.87
N LYS A 105 17.64 -8.44 -6.97
CA LYS A 105 17.71 -9.77 -7.62
C LYS A 105 18.66 -9.82 -8.82
N ASN A 106 19.43 -8.75 -9.08
CA ASN A 106 20.34 -8.64 -10.22
C ASN A 106 19.67 -9.00 -11.56
N ILE A 107 18.45 -8.53 -11.76
CA ILE A 107 17.66 -8.81 -12.98
C ILE A 107 17.98 -7.71 -14.02
N LYS A 108 18.20 -8.09 -15.27
CA LYS A 108 18.37 -7.13 -16.37
C LYS A 108 17.02 -6.51 -16.74
N LYS A 109 16.90 -5.18 -16.66
CA LYS A 109 15.66 -4.43 -16.97
C LYS A 109 15.16 -4.72 -18.40
N GLU A 110 16.06 -4.76 -19.36
CA GLU A 110 15.75 -4.88 -20.79
C GLU A 110 15.07 -6.22 -21.13
N ASP A 111 15.42 -7.28 -20.39
CA ASP A 111 14.93 -8.64 -20.61
C ASP A 111 13.81 -9.06 -19.68
N THR A 112 13.38 -8.14 -18.79
CA THR A 112 12.38 -8.46 -17.79
C THR A 112 10.99 -8.22 -18.33
N GLU A 113 10.18 -9.27 -18.35
CA GLU A 113 8.75 -9.18 -18.62
C GLU A 113 8.02 -8.88 -17.32
N ILE A 114 7.35 -7.71 -17.31
CA ILE A 114 6.51 -7.27 -16.20
C ILE A 114 5.05 -7.38 -16.60
N SER A 115 4.23 -7.92 -15.71
CA SER A 115 2.78 -7.87 -15.85
C SER A 115 2.15 -7.02 -14.75
N ILE A 116 1.27 -6.11 -15.14
CA ILE A 116 0.45 -5.31 -14.22
C ILE A 116 -0.97 -5.88 -14.24
N LEU A 117 -1.45 -6.30 -13.05
CA LEU A 117 -2.82 -6.80 -12.87
C LEU A 117 -3.68 -5.65 -12.37
N VAL A 118 -4.62 -5.18 -13.20
CA VAL A 118 -5.43 -4.01 -12.89
C VAL A 118 -6.77 -4.02 -13.58
N ASN A 119 -7.85 -3.71 -12.85
CA ASN A 119 -9.20 -3.56 -13.39
C ASN A 119 -9.71 -2.12 -13.32
N TYR A 120 -9.27 -1.35 -12.33
CA TYR A 120 -9.75 0.01 -12.11
C TYR A 120 -8.67 1.04 -12.45
N ILE A 121 -9.03 1.99 -13.31
CA ILE A 121 -8.14 3.10 -13.69
C ILE A 121 -8.41 4.26 -12.76
N THR A 122 -7.39 4.62 -11.96
CA THR A 122 -7.31 5.89 -11.27
C THR A 122 -6.27 6.77 -11.97
N GLN A 123 -6.23 8.07 -11.67
CA GLN A 123 -5.18 8.94 -12.20
C GLN A 123 -3.78 8.41 -11.83
N ASN A 124 -3.59 7.95 -10.58
CA ASN A 124 -2.31 7.41 -10.13
C ASN A 124 -1.94 6.13 -10.88
N THR A 125 -2.89 5.22 -11.03
CA THR A 125 -2.70 3.97 -11.78
C THR A 125 -2.25 4.24 -13.22
N LEU A 126 -2.92 5.19 -13.90
CA LEU A 126 -2.60 5.57 -15.27
C LEU A 126 -1.17 6.14 -15.39
N GLU A 127 -0.83 7.10 -14.54
CA GLU A 127 0.49 7.73 -14.57
C GLU A 127 1.61 6.74 -14.19
N ASN A 128 1.35 5.82 -13.25
CA ASN A 128 2.29 4.74 -12.92
C ASN A 128 2.50 3.77 -14.07
N ILE A 129 1.43 3.34 -14.76
CA ILE A 129 1.55 2.49 -15.95
C ILE A 129 2.44 3.18 -16.99
N LYS A 130 2.20 4.48 -17.26
CA LYS A 130 3.01 5.25 -18.21
C LYS A 130 4.47 5.35 -17.78
N LYS A 131 4.73 5.58 -16.48
CA LYS A 131 6.08 5.65 -15.92
C LYS A 131 6.81 4.30 -16.07
N ILE A 132 6.15 3.20 -15.73
CA ILE A 132 6.71 1.85 -15.85
C ILE A 132 6.96 1.50 -17.33
N ALA A 133 6.02 1.80 -18.24
CA ALA A 133 6.15 1.55 -19.65
C ALA A 133 7.35 2.25 -20.31
N ARG A 134 7.72 3.44 -19.83
CA ARG A 134 8.92 4.16 -20.29
C ARG A 134 10.22 3.54 -19.83
N GLN A 135 10.21 2.81 -18.73
CA GLN A 135 11.41 2.21 -18.13
C GLN A 135 11.63 0.73 -18.53
N TYR A 136 10.53 0.01 -18.80
CA TYR A 136 10.54 -1.43 -19.04
C TYR A 136 9.98 -1.75 -20.42
N LYS A 137 10.80 -2.36 -21.28
CA LYS A 137 10.45 -2.63 -22.69
C LYS A 137 9.36 -3.70 -22.88
N ARG A 138 9.18 -4.61 -21.92
CA ARG A 138 8.23 -5.73 -22.00
C ARG A 138 7.19 -5.62 -20.92
N LEU A 139 6.14 -4.85 -21.20
CA LEU A 139 5.04 -4.61 -20.26
C LEU A 139 3.73 -5.22 -20.75
N ASN A 140 3.15 -6.08 -19.92
CA ASN A 140 1.80 -6.62 -20.11
C ASN A 140 0.83 -5.99 -19.11
N ILE A 141 -0.31 -5.53 -19.56
CA ILE A 141 -1.45 -5.17 -18.73
C ILE A 141 -2.46 -6.30 -18.81
N VAL A 142 -2.74 -6.90 -17.67
CA VAL A 142 -3.74 -7.97 -17.55
C VAL A 142 -4.96 -7.42 -16.85
N THR A 143 -6.10 -7.46 -17.53
CA THR A 143 -7.32 -6.79 -17.06
C THR A 143 -8.58 -7.48 -17.58
N ASN A 144 -9.69 -7.38 -16.82
CA ASN A 144 -11.02 -7.78 -17.32
C ASN A 144 -11.66 -6.70 -18.20
N HIS A 145 -11.08 -5.48 -18.26
CA HIS A 145 -11.62 -4.33 -18.99
C HIS A 145 -10.72 -3.91 -20.16
N ILE A 146 -10.48 -4.85 -21.08
CA ILE A 146 -9.52 -4.71 -22.20
C ILE A 146 -9.71 -3.39 -22.95
N GLU A 147 -10.94 -3.05 -23.35
CA GLU A 147 -11.24 -1.86 -24.17
C GLU A 147 -10.81 -0.54 -23.51
N LYS A 148 -10.89 -0.47 -22.18
CA LYS A 148 -10.45 0.73 -21.44
C LYS A 148 -8.92 0.89 -21.49
N PHE A 149 -8.21 -0.22 -21.40
CA PHE A 149 -6.74 -0.20 -21.35
C PHE A 149 -6.12 -0.16 -22.75
N LYS A 150 -6.83 -0.62 -23.78
CA LYS A 150 -6.38 -0.45 -25.18
C LYS A 150 -6.21 1.01 -25.57
N LYS A 151 -7.03 1.91 -25.05
CA LYS A 151 -6.83 3.36 -25.25
C LYS A 151 -5.49 3.85 -24.72
N ILE A 152 -5.01 3.28 -23.62
CA ILE A 152 -3.68 3.59 -23.06
C ILE A 152 -2.58 3.00 -23.94
N GLU A 153 -2.76 1.79 -24.45
CA GLU A 153 -1.86 1.13 -25.40
C GLU A 153 -1.69 2.00 -26.66
N GLU A 154 -2.80 2.41 -27.27
CA GLU A 154 -2.81 3.29 -28.45
C GLU A 154 -2.18 4.66 -28.16
N GLU A 155 -2.48 5.26 -27.01
CA GLU A 155 -1.90 6.56 -26.62
C GLU A 155 -0.39 6.48 -26.47
N LEU A 156 0.14 5.46 -25.80
CA LEU A 156 1.58 5.26 -25.60
C LEU A 156 2.27 4.96 -26.94
N TYR A 157 1.66 4.14 -27.77
CA TYR A 157 2.22 3.84 -29.09
C TYR A 157 2.25 5.07 -30.00
N ASN A 158 1.13 5.78 -30.13
CA ASN A 158 1.03 6.91 -31.06
C ASN A 158 1.84 8.13 -30.61
N LYS A 159 1.95 8.40 -29.30
CA LYS A 159 2.64 9.59 -28.80
C LYS A 159 4.11 9.36 -28.48
N GLU A 160 4.46 8.16 -28.06
CA GLU A 160 5.79 7.88 -27.48
C GLU A 160 6.51 6.69 -28.17
N GLY A 161 5.86 5.99 -29.11
CA GLY A 161 6.41 4.78 -29.75
C GLY A 161 6.58 3.60 -28.80
N ILE A 162 5.91 3.63 -27.63
CA ILE A 162 6.03 2.60 -26.60
C ILE A 162 5.00 1.52 -26.84
N MET A 163 5.46 0.28 -26.96
CA MET A 163 4.60 -0.90 -27.13
C MET A 163 4.33 -1.55 -25.77
N ILE A 164 3.07 -1.68 -25.41
CA ILE A 164 2.59 -2.49 -24.30
C ILE A 164 1.59 -3.51 -24.82
N ILE A 165 1.32 -4.57 -24.09
CA ILE A 165 0.35 -5.60 -24.47
C ILE A 165 -0.80 -5.59 -23.47
N VAL A 166 -2.04 -5.38 -23.95
CA VAL A 166 -3.25 -5.47 -23.11
C VAL A 166 -3.98 -6.78 -23.41
N ASN A 167 -4.15 -7.62 -22.42
CA ASN A 167 -4.78 -8.93 -22.61
C ASN A 167 -5.49 -9.45 -21.34
N ASN A 168 -6.19 -10.60 -21.49
CA ASN A 168 -6.86 -11.33 -20.39
C ASN A 168 -6.69 -12.85 -20.56
N ASN A 169 -5.61 -13.31 -21.12
CA ASN A 169 -5.41 -14.73 -21.36
C ASN A 169 -4.91 -15.44 -20.11
N LYS A 170 -5.79 -16.20 -19.45
CA LYS A 170 -5.51 -16.88 -18.17
C LYS A 170 -4.38 -17.91 -18.26
N LYS A 171 -4.15 -18.48 -19.43
CA LYS A 171 -3.08 -19.49 -19.64
C LYS A 171 -1.72 -18.87 -19.95
N LYS A 172 -1.70 -17.73 -20.67
CA LYS A 172 -0.47 -17.17 -21.25
C LYS A 172 0.01 -15.87 -20.59
N SER A 173 -0.91 -15.02 -20.10
CA SER A 173 -0.58 -13.65 -19.66
C SER A 173 0.49 -13.54 -18.59
N LEU A 174 0.56 -14.51 -17.67
CA LEU A 174 1.49 -14.49 -16.53
C LEU A 174 2.52 -15.63 -16.57
N SER A 175 2.47 -16.47 -17.60
CA SER A 175 3.30 -17.69 -17.65
C SER A 175 4.79 -17.42 -17.87
N LYS A 176 5.17 -16.22 -18.30
CA LYS A 176 6.56 -15.79 -18.54
C LYS A 176 6.96 -14.57 -17.69
N SER A 177 6.02 -13.97 -16.96
CA SER A 177 6.25 -12.72 -16.23
C SER A 177 7.09 -12.97 -14.99
N LYS A 178 8.33 -12.48 -15.02
CA LYS A 178 9.25 -12.59 -13.89
C LYS A 178 8.79 -11.74 -12.70
N ILE A 179 8.20 -10.56 -12.98
CA ILE A 179 7.65 -9.67 -11.97
C ILE A 179 6.19 -9.39 -12.30
N ILE A 180 5.33 -9.55 -11.30
CA ILE A 180 3.89 -9.31 -11.41
C ILE A 180 3.50 -8.26 -10.37
N LEU A 181 3.04 -7.10 -10.84
CA LEU A 181 2.53 -6.03 -10.01
C LEU A 181 1.01 -6.15 -9.92
N ASN A 182 0.51 -6.62 -8.80
CA ASN A 182 -0.92 -6.75 -8.55
C ASN A 182 -1.47 -5.49 -7.87
N ILE A 183 -2.21 -4.67 -8.63
CA ILE A 183 -2.83 -3.45 -8.12
C ILE A 183 -4.15 -3.77 -7.43
N ASP A 184 -5.06 -4.51 -8.09
CA ASP A 184 -6.42 -4.68 -7.58
C ASP A 184 -7.06 -6.04 -7.86
N PHE A 185 -6.32 -7.03 -8.36
CA PHE A 185 -6.89 -8.38 -8.54
C PHE A 185 -7.06 -9.06 -7.18
N PRO A 186 -8.28 -9.53 -6.86
CA PRO A 186 -8.48 -10.37 -5.70
C PRO A 186 -7.85 -11.75 -5.91
N LYS A 187 -7.57 -12.45 -4.82
CA LYS A 187 -6.92 -13.77 -4.83
C LYS A 187 -7.67 -14.79 -5.68
N GLU A 188 -9.00 -14.77 -5.63
CA GLU A 188 -9.88 -15.68 -6.39
C GLU A 188 -9.73 -15.48 -7.89
N LEU A 189 -9.54 -14.25 -8.34
CA LEU A 189 -9.30 -13.93 -9.74
C LEU A 189 -7.88 -14.35 -10.16
N LEU A 190 -6.88 -14.00 -9.36
CA LEU A 190 -5.49 -14.35 -9.62
C LEU A 190 -5.29 -15.86 -9.71
N ASN A 191 -5.99 -16.64 -8.90
CA ASN A 191 -5.93 -18.11 -8.92
C ASN A 191 -6.40 -18.74 -10.23
N LYS A 192 -7.08 -18.00 -11.10
CA LYS A 192 -7.49 -18.48 -12.43
C LYS A 192 -6.39 -18.39 -13.48
N TYR A 193 -5.29 -17.70 -13.18
CA TYR A 193 -4.18 -17.52 -14.11
C TYR A 193 -3.05 -18.50 -13.87
N ASN A 194 -2.39 -18.91 -14.96
CA ASN A 194 -1.12 -19.64 -14.89
C ASN A 194 -0.01 -18.63 -14.60
N ILE A 195 0.54 -18.69 -13.40
CA ILE A 195 1.63 -17.80 -12.97
C ILE A 195 2.96 -18.52 -13.23
N TYR A 196 3.97 -17.79 -13.66
CA TYR A 196 5.34 -18.27 -13.72
C TYR A 196 5.78 -18.76 -12.34
N GLU A 197 6.35 -19.96 -12.27
CA GLU A 197 6.61 -20.63 -10.99
C GLU A 197 7.54 -19.87 -10.05
N ASN A 198 8.52 -19.13 -10.61
CA ASN A 198 9.50 -18.32 -9.89
C ASN A 198 9.18 -16.82 -9.94
N ALA A 199 7.94 -16.43 -10.23
CA ALA A 199 7.57 -15.03 -10.31
C ALA A 199 7.71 -14.31 -8.95
N ILE A 200 8.04 -13.03 -9.02
CA ILE A 200 7.94 -12.10 -7.89
C ILE A 200 6.60 -11.38 -8.01
N LEU A 201 5.70 -11.65 -7.07
CA LEU A 201 4.37 -11.06 -7.02
C LEU A 201 4.33 -9.95 -5.98
N VAL A 202 4.16 -8.72 -6.45
CA VAL A 202 3.99 -7.53 -5.59
C VAL A 202 2.50 -7.22 -5.44
N ASN A 203 1.97 -7.27 -4.24
CA ASN A 203 0.57 -6.94 -3.96
C ASN A 203 0.45 -5.57 -3.32
N ILE A 204 -0.18 -4.65 -4.04
CA ILE A 204 -0.34 -3.26 -3.59
C ILE A 204 -1.42 -3.13 -2.50
N ARG A 205 -2.61 -3.69 -2.75
CA ARG A 205 -3.78 -3.40 -1.90
C ARG A 205 -4.12 -4.44 -0.84
N GLY A 206 -3.34 -5.48 -0.69
CA GLY A 206 -3.70 -6.52 0.27
C GLY A 206 -2.58 -7.45 0.65
N ASN A 207 -2.79 -8.23 1.68
CA ASN A 207 -1.90 -9.33 2.02
C ASN A 207 -2.37 -10.57 1.27
N MET A 208 -1.52 -11.09 0.40
CA MET A 208 -1.83 -12.28 -0.39
C MET A 208 -0.80 -13.37 -0.14
N LYS A 209 -1.28 -14.58 0.09
CA LYS A 209 -0.45 -15.78 0.15
C LYS A 209 -0.92 -16.73 -0.94
N ILE A 210 -0.02 -17.04 -1.89
CA ILE A 210 -0.29 -18.04 -2.92
C ILE A 210 0.16 -19.38 -2.41
N ALA A 211 -0.81 -20.27 -2.22
CA ALA A 211 -0.55 -21.66 -1.84
C ALA A 211 -0.73 -22.54 -3.09
N ARG A 212 0.30 -22.62 -3.92
CA ARG A 212 0.28 -23.50 -5.09
C ARG A 212 1.41 -24.51 -5.00
N LYS A 213 1.14 -25.77 -5.35
CA LYS A 213 2.15 -26.85 -5.35
C LYS A 213 3.37 -26.57 -6.26
N ARG A 214 3.24 -25.65 -7.22
CA ARG A 214 4.29 -25.31 -8.19
C ARG A 214 4.65 -23.81 -8.20
N PHE A 215 4.39 -23.10 -7.13
CA PHE A 215 4.80 -21.69 -7.00
C PHE A 215 5.94 -21.60 -5.99
N ASN A 216 7.15 -21.46 -6.51
CA ASN A 216 8.39 -21.26 -5.74
C ASN A 216 8.75 -19.77 -5.65
N GLY A 217 7.90 -18.90 -6.21
CA GLY A 217 8.11 -17.48 -6.28
C GLY A 217 7.96 -16.76 -4.95
N ILE A 218 8.24 -15.47 -4.97
CA ILE A 218 8.18 -14.58 -3.82
C ILE A 218 6.91 -13.75 -3.88
N THR A 219 6.20 -13.63 -2.75
CA THR A 219 5.05 -12.73 -2.62
C THR A 219 5.42 -11.57 -1.71
N ILE A 220 5.35 -10.35 -2.23
CA ILE A 220 5.62 -9.09 -1.52
C ILE A 220 4.29 -8.44 -1.19
N ASN A 221 4.07 -8.12 0.08
CA ASN A 221 2.82 -7.56 0.58
C ASN A 221 3.01 -6.21 1.30
N ASP A 222 4.25 -5.88 1.63
CA ASP A 222 4.57 -4.72 2.42
C ASP A 222 5.98 -4.20 2.12
N TYR A 223 6.28 -2.96 2.56
CA TYR A 223 7.52 -2.28 2.26
C TYR A 223 7.90 -1.29 3.37
N GLU A 224 9.16 -0.90 3.41
CA GLU A 224 9.66 0.22 4.19
C GLU A 224 10.36 1.24 3.31
N ILE A 225 10.33 2.49 3.76
CA ILE A 225 10.99 3.62 3.11
C ILE A 225 11.86 4.39 4.08
N LYS A 226 12.85 5.06 3.51
CA LYS A 226 13.63 6.11 4.16
C LYS A 226 13.43 7.41 3.39
N LEU A 227 13.43 8.51 4.11
CA LEU A 227 13.36 9.87 3.56
C LEU A 227 14.63 10.58 4.00
N ASN A 228 15.48 10.95 3.04
CA ASN A 228 16.80 11.49 3.38
C ASN A 228 16.75 12.99 3.70
N ASN A 229 15.71 13.70 3.21
CA ASN A 229 15.57 15.15 3.37
C ASN A 229 14.45 15.57 4.33
N LEU A 230 13.78 14.61 4.99
CA LEU A 230 12.69 14.90 5.93
C LEU A 230 12.92 14.21 7.28
N ASP A 231 12.64 14.95 8.33
CA ASP A 231 12.65 14.45 9.71
C ASP A 231 11.24 14.46 10.30
N TYR A 232 10.79 13.28 10.71
CA TYR A 232 9.52 13.07 11.40
C TYR A 232 9.66 12.83 12.91
N SER A 233 10.83 13.13 13.50
CA SER A 233 11.11 12.88 14.93
C SER A 233 10.08 13.55 15.83
N GLN A 234 9.60 14.74 15.50
CA GLN A 234 8.60 15.46 16.29
C GLN A 234 7.24 14.73 16.35
N ILE A 235 6.80 14.12 15.24
CA ILE A 235 5.55 13.36 15.18
C ILE A 235 5.76 11.94 15.70
N ASN A 236 6.90 11.35 15.39
CA ASN A 236 7.23 9.93 15.63
C ASN A 236 8.36 9.74 16.66
N ASN A 237 8.45 10.62 17.68
CA ASN A 237 9.51 10.62 18.68
C ASN A 237 9.72 9.26 19.38
N LYS A 238 8.67 8.45 19.50
CA LYS A 238 8.70 7.10 20.09
C LYS A 238 8.67 5.97 19.07
N ASN A 239 8.91 6.27 17.79
CA ASN A 239 8.81 5.30 16.69
C ASN A 239 7.49 4.49 16.67
N GLN A 240 6.40 5.15 17.05
CA GLN A 240 5.08 4.52 17.21
C GLN A 240 4.38 4.27 15.87
N TYR A 241 4.72 5.05 14.83
CA TYR A 241 4.10 4.97 13.51
C TYR A 241 5.11 4.46 12.47
N ASN A 242 4.61 3.90 11.38
CA ASN A 242 5.44 3.66 10.21
C ASN A 242 5.68 4.98 9.47
N ILE A 243 6.92 5.23 9.06
CA ILE A 243 7.30 6.47 8.34
C ILE A 243 6.46 6.62 7.07
N ARG A 244 6.26 5.55 6.33
CA ARG A 244 5.42 5.55 5.11
C ARG A 244 3.98 6.02 5.36
N ASP A 245 3.38 5.64 6.50
CA ASP A 245 2.00 6.01 6.83
C ASP A 245 1.92 7.51 7.14
N ILE A 246 2.91 8.05 7.87
CA ILE A 246 3.02 9.49 8.14
C ILE A 246 3.26 10.27 6.83
N TYR A 247 4.17 9.77 6.00
CA TYR A 247 4.51 10.41 4.74
C TYR A 247 3.32 10.40 3.78
N GLU A 248 2.65 9.28 3.61
CA GLU A 248 1.40 9.20 2.85
C GLU A 248 0.36 10.19 3.37
N ALA A 249 0.25 10.31 4.70
CA ALA A 249 -0.72 11.21 5.33
C ALA A 249 -0.52 12.68 4.96
N SER A 250 0.71 13.11 4.65
CA SER A 250 1.01 14.50 4.31
C SER A 250 0.36 14.96 3.00
N PHE A 251 0.12 14.05 2.06
CA PHE A 251 -0.44 14.37 0.73
C PHE A 251 -1.57 13.45 0.25
N TYR A 252 -2.00 12.50 1.10
CA TYR A 252 -3.03 11.53 0.70
C TYR A 252 -4.31 12.18 0.16
N LYS A 253 -4.58 11.95 -1.13
CA LYS A 253 -5.75 12.49 -1.87
C LYS A 253 -5.89 14.02 -1.83
N THR A 254 -4.82 14.76 -1.62
CA THR A 254 -4.85 16.24 -1.54
C THR A 254 -4.04 16.92 -2.65
N MET A 255 -3.10 16.19 -3.26
CA MET A 255 -2.20 16.72 -4.29
C MET A 255 -2.35 15.97 -5.61
N PRO A 256 -2.17 16.64 -6.75
CA PRO A 256 -2.06 15.98 -8.06
C PRO A 256 -0.84 15.06 -8.12
N TYR A 257 -0.95 13.96 -8.88
CA TYR A 257 0.13 12.96 -9.00
C TYR A 257 1.50 13.58 -9.34
N ARG A 258 1.55 14.55 -10.27
CA ARG A 258 2.81 15.20 -10.67
C ARG A 258 3.49 15.93 -9.51
N GLU A 259 2.72 16.58 -8.65
CA GLU A 259 3.26 17.25 -7.46
C GLU A 259 3.75 16.27 -6.43
N ILE A 260 3.04 15.14 -6.25
CA ILE A 260 3.47 14.05 -5.37
C ILE A 260 4.81 13.49 -5.83
N VAL A 261 4.97 13.22 -7.13
CA VAL A 261 6.25 12.71 -7.67
C VAL A 261 7.38 13.71 -7.49
N LYS A 262 7.12 15.02 -7.68
CA LYS A 262 8.11 16.07 -7.41
C LYS A 262 8.52 16.08 -5.94
N GLN A 263 7.55 15.94 -5.02
CA GLN A 263 7.81 15.90 -3.59
C GLN A 263 8.62 14.65 -3.20
N ILE A 264 8.25 13.47 -3.70
CA ILE A 264 8.97 12.21 -3.50
C ILE A 264 10.45 12.36 -3.91
N ASN A 265 10.70 12.99 -5.06
CA ASN A 265 12.05 13.23 -5.56
C ASN A 265 12.81 14.26 -4.68
N ALA A 266 12.14 15.34 -4.25
CA ALA A 266 12.72 16.35 -3.38
C ALA A 266 13.10 15.79 -2.01
N ASP A 267 12.27 14.90 -1.46
CA ASP A 267 12.45 14.26 -0.16
C ASP A 267 13.44 13.08 -0.23
N LYS A 268 13.89 12.72 -1.45
CA LYS A 268 14.78 11.58 -1.72
C LYS A 268 14.28 10.30 -1.05
N LEU A 269 13.04 9.92 -1.42
CA LEU A 269 12.45 8.68 -0.95
C LEU A 269 13.22 7.49 -1.51
N GLU A 270 13.61 6.58 -0.64
CA GLU A 270 14.26 5.32 -0.97
C GLU A 270 13.45 4.15 -0.37
N VAL A 271 13.21 3.11 -1.16
CA VAL A 271 12.71 1.83 -0.66
C VAL A 271 13.86 1.11 0.01
N THR A 272 13.72 0.77 1.29
CA THR A 272 14.79 0.15 2.08
C THR A 272 14.60 -1.33 2.31
N SER A 273 13.34 -1.78 2.35
CA SER A 273 13.02 -3.19 2.59
C SER A 273 11.68 -3.56 1.97
N LEU A 274 11.56 -4.80 1.55
CA LEU A 274 10.32 -5.40 1.09
C LEU A 274 9.98 -6.62 1.96
N TYR A 275 8.71 -6.81 2.25
CA TYR A 275 8.25 -7.87 3.15
C TYR A 275 7.25 -8.78 2.46
N GLY A 276 7.50 -10.07 2.58
CA GLY A 276 6.60 -11.13 2.17
C GLY A 276 5.87 -11.75 3.36
N ASN A 277 5.26 -12.91 3.10
CA ASN A 277 4.57 -13.65 4.16
C ASN A 277 5.49 -14.23 5.24
N ASN A 278 6.78 -14.35 4.94
CA ASN A 278 7.79 -14.97 5.81
C ASN A 278 8.79 -13.96 6.37
N GLY A 279 8.51 -12.66 6.28
CA GLY A 279 9.39 -11.57 6.73
C GLY A 279 10.06 -10.80 5.60
N ALA A 280 11.18 -10.16 5.91
CA ALA A 280 11.94 -9.37 4.94
C ALA A 280 12.49 -10.24 3.80
N ILE A 281 12.54 -9.65 2.60
CA ILE A 281 13.03 -10.31 1.39
C ILE A 281 14.46 -9.84 1.16
N SER A 282 15.35 -10.79 1.11
CA SER A 282 16.78 -10.60 0.80
C SER A 282 17.11 -11.05 -0.62
#